data_954cb0f1d7d4ddd2f3b6d484f74836a1
#
_entry.id   954cb0f1d7d4ddd2f3b6d484f74836a1
#
_cell.length_a   1.000
_cell.length_b   1.000
_cell.length_c   1.000
_cell.angle_alpha   90.00
_cell.angle_beta   90.00
_cell.angle_gamma   90.00
#
_symmetry.space_group_name_H-M   'P 1'
#
loop_
_entity.id
_entity.type
_entity.pdbx_description
1 polymer ?
#
loop_
_entity_poly.entity_id
_entity_poly.type
_entity_poly.pdbx_seq_one_letter_code
_entity_poly.pdbx_strand_id
1 'polypeptide(L)'
;MTNMAAKKPPARRSARDLPDPAVAALFDAYPKPQKSKLLALRRLILDTARTTEGVGAIEEALKWGQASYLTSETKSGSTVRIDRVKSANQVAVYFHCQTDLVETFRELYPELNYGGNRSILLDAADALPEAALRHCVALALTYHLNKRKNNYKTAPR
;
A
#
# COMPACT_ATOMS: atom_id res chain seq x y z
N MET A 1 -29.21 19.85 -19.44
CA MET A 1 -28.74 19.71 -19.14
C MET A 1 -28.11 19.46 -18.82
N THR A 2 -27.69 19.25 -18.80
CA THR A 2 -27.19 19.02 -18.40
C THR A 2 -26.24 18.87 -17.76
N ASN A 3 -25.96 18.52 -17.03
CA ASN A 3 -25.15 18.36 -16.17
C ASN A 3 -24.14 17.50 -16.41
N MET A 4 -24.06 16.96 -17.37
CA MET A 4 -23.11 16.18 -17.66
C MET A 4 -21.90 16.78 -17.66
N ALA A 5 -21.83 17.88 -18.08
CA ALA A 5 -20.61 18.55 -18.11
C ALA A 5 -20.07 18.70 -16.77
N ALA A 6 -20.84 18.66 -15.84
CA ALA A 6 -20.42 18.85 -14.52
C ALA A 6 -19.62 17.73 -14.00
N LYS A 7 -19.40 16.67 -14.75
CA LYS A 7 -18.58 15.71 -14.28
C LYS A 7 -17.24 16.14 -14.29
N LYS A 8 -16.76 16.76 -13.26
CA LYS A 8 -15.40 17.06 -13.07
C LYS A 8 -14.64 15.80 -12.92
N PRO A 9 -13.38 15.76 -13.27
CA PRO A 9 -12.51 14.67 -12.88
C PRO A 9 -12.57 14.57 -11.37
N PRO A 10 -12.50 13.41 -10.81
CA PRO A 10 -12.55 13.26 -9.37
C PRO A 10 -11.46 14.09 -8.76
N ALA A 11 -11.85 15.00 -7.90
CA ALA A 11 -10.91 15.79 -7.17
C ALA A 11 -10.05 14.88 -6.33
N ARG A 12 -8.88 15.37 -5.92
CA ARG A 12 -8.09 14.63 -4.97
C ARG A 12 -8.94 14.40 -3.76
N ARG A 13 -9.09 13.16 -3.36
CA ARG A 13 -9.84 12.86 -2.16
C ARG A 13 -9.09 13.39 -0.96
N SER A 14 -9.76 14.17 -0.15
CA SER A 14 -9.22 14.58 1.13
C SER A 14 -9.45 13.44 2.12
N ALA A 15 -8.86 13.56 3.29
CA ALA A 15 -9.09 12.58 4.34
C ALA A 15 -10.56 12.48 4.70
N ARG A 16 -11.30 13.57 4.53
CA ARG A 16 -12.74 13.58 4.84
C ARG A 16 -13.56 12.72 3.92
N ASP A 17 -13.04 12.43 2.74
CA ASP A 17 -13.76 11.65 1.74
C ASP A 17 -13.49 10.16 1.86
N LEU A 18 -12.76 9.72 2.88
CA LEU A 18 -12.46 8.31 3.07
C LEU A 18 -13.68 7.60 3.66
N PRO A 19 -13.99 6.38 3.18
CA PRO A 19 -15.19 5.67 3.64
C PRO A 19 -15.17 5.29 5.11
N ASP A 20 -14.00 4.91 5.65
CA ASP A 20 -13.91 4.48 7.04
C ASP A 20 -13.60 5.68 7.94
N PRO A 21 -14.50 6.01 8.88
CA PRO A 21 -14.28 7.18 9.75
C PRO A 21 -13.01 7.09 10.60
N ALA A 22 -12.62 5.90 11.04
CA ALA A 22 -11.41 5.75 11.84
C ALA A 22 -10.17 6.00 11.00
N VAL A 23 -10.16 5.53 9.75
CA VAL A 23 -9.07 5.79 8.82
C VAL A 23 -9.03 7.28 8.47
N ALA A 24 -10.20 7.88 8.23
CA ALA A 24 -10.27 9.31 7.93
C ALA A 24 -9.69 10.16 9.06
N ALA A 25 -10.02 9.82 10.30
CA ALA A 25 -9.50 10.55 11.46
C ALA A 25 -8.00 10.40 11.58
N LEU A 26 -7.48 9.22 11.30
CA LEU A 26 -6.04 9.00 11.33
C LEU A 26 -5.32 9.89 10.31
N PHE A 27 -5.82 9.91 9.07
CA PHE A 27 -5.20 10.73 8.03
C PHE A 27 -5.31 12.23 8.34
N ASP A 28 -6.43 12.66 8.92
CA ASP A 28 -6.58 14.06 9.29
C ASP A 28 -5.57 14.49 10.34
N ALA A 29 -5.13 13.60 11.19
CA ALA A 29 -4.21 13.90 12.27
C ALA A 29 -2.75 13.98 11.85
N TYR A 30 -2.41 13.52 10.64
CA TYR A 30 -1.02 13.54 10.20
C TYR A 30 -0.52 14.96 9.91
N PRO A 31 0.76 15.27 10.20
CA PRO A 31 1.36 16.51 9.73
C PRO A 31 1.31 16.61 8.21
N LYS A 32 1.19 17.83 7.70
CA LYS A 32 0.97 18.06 6.28
C LYS A 32 1.92 17.34 5.32
N PRO A 33 3.24 17.43 5.50
CA PRO A 33 4.14 16.78 4.54
C PRO A 33 3.93 15.28 4.48
N GLN A 34 3.77 14.64 5.62
CA GLN A 34 3.57 13.20 5.69
C GLN A 34 2.18 12.83 5.23
N LYS A 35 1.17 13.64 5.56
CA LYS A 35 -0.20 13.41 5.14
C LYS A 35 -0.32 13.32 3.62
N SER A 36 0.31 14.26 2.92
CA SER A 36 0.27 14.29 1.47
C SER A 36 0.86 13.00 0.87
N LYS A 37 2.00 12.56 1.40
CA LYS A 37 2.64 11.33 0.93
C LYS A 37 1.83 10.10 1.26
N LEU A 38 1.24 10.06 2.45
CA LEU A 38 0.43 8.92 2.87
C LEU A 38 -0.85 8.80 2.05
N LEU A 39 -1.46 9.93 1.69
CA LEU A 39 -2.62 9.90 0.79
C LEU A 39 -2.22 9.42 -0.60
N ALA A 40 -1.04 9.82 -1.08
CA ALA A 40 -0.53 9.34 -2.35
C ALA A 40 -0.24 7.83 -2.31
N LEU A 41 0.33 7.34 -1.21
CA LEU A 41 0.56 5.91 -1.02
C LEU A 41 -0.76 5.13 -0.99
N ARG A 42 -1.76 5.66 -0.31
CA ARG A 42 -3.07 5.06 -0.28
C ARG A 42 -3.61 4.87 -1.70
N ARG A 43 -3.57 5.92 -2.50
CA ARG A 43 -4.04 5.85 -3.88
C ARG A 43 -3.25 4.83 -4.69
N LEU A 44 -1.93 4.82 -4.51
CA LEU A 44 -1.06 3.88 -5.20
C LEU A 44 -1.41 2.43 -4.85
N ILE A 45 -1.65 2.15 -3.57
CA ILE A 45 -2.00 0.81 -3.12
C ILE A 45 -3.34 0.37 -3.71
N LEU A 46 -4.36 1.23 -3.61
CA LEU A 46 -5.69 0.90 -4.10
C LEU A 46 -5.70 0.76 -5.62
N ASP A 47 -4.94 1.59 -6.31
CA ASP A 47 -4.83 1.55 -7.75
C ASP A 47 -4.10 0.28 -8.22
N THR A 48 -3.03 -0.08 -7.54
CA THR A 48 -2.29 -1.31 -7.81
C THR A 48 -3.18 -2.53 -7.60
N ALA A 49 -3.96 -2.52 -6.52
CA ALA A 49 -4.87 -3.63 -6.24
C ALA A 49 -5.90 -3.79 -7.35
N ARG A 50 -6.46 -2.66 -7.81
CA ARG A 50 -7.48 -2.68 -8.85
C ARG A 50 -6.96 -3.21 -10.17
N THR A 51 -5.69 -2.98 -10.45
CA THR A 51 -5.08 -3.36 -11.73
C THR A 51 -4.27 -4.65 -11.65
N THR A 52 -4.22 -5.31 -10.49
CA THR A 52 -3.48 -6.56 -10.34
C THR A 52 -4.46 -7.73 -10.31
N GLU A 53 -4.32 -8.61 -11.28
CA GLU A 53 -5.21 -9.76 -11.41
C GLU A 53 -5.14 -10.66 -10.19
N GLY A 54 -6.28 -11.14 -9.73
CA GLY A 54 -6.35 -12.09 -8.62
C GLY A 54 -6.46 -11.46 -7.23
N VAL A 55 -6.31 -10.13 -7.14
CA VAL A 55 -6.35 -9.45 -5.84
C VAL A 55 -7.79 -9.20 -5.37
N GLY A 56 -8.67 -8.81 -6.27
CA GLY A 56 -10.05 -8.51 -5.91
C GLY A 56 -10.20 -7.24 -5.10
N ALA A 57 -11.30 -7.14 -4.36
CA ALA A 57 -11.58 -5.95 -3.57
C ALA A 57 -10.69 -5.87 -2.35
N ILE A 58 -10.23 -4.66 -2.06
CA ILE A 58 -9.38 -4.40 -0.90
C ILE A 58 -10.23 -3.89 0.25
N GLU A 59 -9.98 -4.41 1.43
CA GLU A 59 -10.54 -3.87 2.66
C GLU A 59 -9.55 -2.86 3.24
N GLU A 60 -10.00 -1.63 3.45
CA GLU A 60 -9.21 -0.61 4.13
C GLU A 60 -9.70 -0.51 5.56
N ALA A 61 -8.81 -0.68 6.52
CA ALA A 61 -9.21 -0.70 7.93
C ALA A 61 -8.07 -0.18 8.81
N LEU A 62 -8.41 0.24 10.02
CA LEU A 62 -7.44 0.62 11.01
C LEU A 62 -7.02 -0.61 11.80
N LYS A 63 -5.77 -1.00 11.69
CA LYS A 63 -5.22 -2.16 12.42
C LYS A 63 -3.92 -1.72 13.09
N TRP A 64 -3.79 -2.00 14.36
CA TRP A 64 -2.58 -1.64 15.11
C TRP A 64 -2.26 -0.14 15.04
N GLY A 65 -3.30 0.69 14.93
CA GLY A 65 -3.13 2.13 14.81
C GLY A 65 -2.66 2.61 13.44
N GLN A 66 -2.69 1.75 12.43
CA GLN A 66 -2.20 2.07 11.09
C GLN A 66 -3.25 1.79 10.04
N ALA A 67 -3.27 2.60 8.99
CA ALA A 67 -4.11 2.32 7.83
C ALA A 67 -3.60 1.03 7.17
N SER A 68 -4.48 0.07 7.01
CA SER A 68 -4.13 -1.29 6.59
C SER A 68 -4.97 -1.69 5.40
N TYR A 69 -4.34 -2.42 4.49
CA TYR A 69 -4.95 -2.81 3.22
C TYR A 69 -4.88 -4.33 3.11
N LEU A 70 -6.06 -4.96 3.13
CA LEU A 70 -6.18 -6.40 3.23
C LEU A 70 -6.87 -6.98 2.02
N THR A 71 -6.42 -8.15 1.59
CA THR A 71 -7.06 -8.90 0.50
C THR A 71 -8.10 -9.86 1.08
N SER A 72 -9.03 -9.31 1.84
CA SER A 72 -10.00 -10.10 2.59
C SER A 72 -10.90 -10.96 1.70
N GLU A 73 -11.21 -10.46 0.51
CA GLU A 73 -12.09 -11.16 -0.42
C GLU A 73 -11.44 -12.42 -0.99
N THR A 74 -10.22 -12.31 -1.47
CA THR A 74 -9.54 -13.41 -2.17
C THR A 74 -8.48 -14.11 -1.34
N LYS A 75 -7.99 -13.43 -0.30
CA LYS A 75 -6.87 -13.89 0.50
C LYS A 75 -5.61 -14.14 -0.34
N SER A 76 -5.49 -13.38 -1.41
CA SER A 76 -4.40 -13.53 -2.36
C SER A 76 -3.05 -13.09 -1.81
N GLY A 77 -3.04 -12.17 -0.86
CA GLY A 77 -1.79 -11.56 -0.44
C GLY A 77 -1.67 -11.28 1.05
N SER A 78 -0.56 -10.67 1.36
CA SER A 78 -0.22 -10.23 2.71
C SER A 78 -0.70 -8.81 2.91
N THR A 79 -1.03 -8.45 4.14
CA THR A 79 -1.51 -7.11 4.48
C THR A 79 -0.41 -6.08 4.29
N VAL A 80 -0.77 -4.95 3.69
CA VAL A 80 0.13 -3.80 3.56
C VAL A 80 -0.39 -2.70 4.47
N ARG A 81 0.50 -2.08 5.24
CA ARG A 81 0.13 -0.96 6.12
C ARG A 81 0.99 0.24 5.78
N ILE A 82 0.47 1.42 6.07
CA ILE A 82 1.24 2.65 5.90
C ILE A 82 1.10 3.51 7.16
N ASP A 83 2.17 4.26 7.45
CA ASP A 83 2.15 5.16 8.59
C ASP A 83 3.29 6.17 8.45
N ARG A 84 3.26 7.22 9.26
CA ARG A 84 4.39 8.13 9.35
C ARG A 84 5.45 7.56 10.28
N VAL A 85 6.68 7.98 10.08
CA VAL A 85 7.76 7.68 11.01
C VAL A 85 7.85 8.87 11.97
N LYS A 86 7.55 8.63 13.24
CA LYS A 86 7.35 9.70 14.22
C LYS A 86 8.58 10.56 14.47
N SER A 87 9.75 9.98 14.39
CA SER A 87 10.99 10.69 14.72
C SER A 87 11.67 11.33 13.51
N ALA A 88 11.07 11.24 12.34
CA ALA A 88 11.69 11.74 11.11
C ALA A 88 10.62 12.25 10.15
N ASN A 89 11.04 13.02 9.16
CA ASN A 89 10.11 13.48 8.12
C ASN A 89 10.00 12.40 7.05
N GLN A 90 9.55 11.22 7.48
CA GLN A 90 9.45 10.05 6.62
C GLN A 90 8.10 9.39 6.75
N VAL A 91 7.73 8.64 5.73
CA VAL A 91 6.60 7.72 5.78
C VAL A 91 7.11 6.33 5.49
N ALA A 92 6.35 5.32 5.86
CA ALA A 92 6.76 3.94 5.68
C ALA A 92 5.63 3.12 5.11
N VAL A 93 5.99 2.15 4.27
CA VAL A 93 5.09 1.09 3.83
C VAL A 93 5.55 -0.17 4.55
N TYR A 94 4.65 -0.78 5.32
CA TYR A 94 4.99 -1.94 6.14
C TYR A 94 4.47 -3.23 5.52
N PHE A 95 5.28 -4.25 5.62
CA PHE A 95 4.98 -5.59 5.11
C PHE A 95 5.14 -6.58 6.26
N HIS A 96 4.51 -7.74 6.14
CA HIS A 96 4.57 -8.72 7.22
C HIS A 96 6.00 -9.28 7.33
N CYS A 97 6.55 -9.23 8.55
CA CYS A 97 7.96 -9.60 8.77
C CYS A 97 8.23 -11.10 8.63
N GLN A 98 7.20 -11.92 8.63
CA GLN A 98 7.36 -13.37 8.45
C GLN A 98 7.32 -13.76 6.97
N THR A 99 7.20 -12.80 6.07
CA THR A 99 7.31 -13.06 4.63
C THR A 99 8.75 -12.77 4.19
N ASP A 100 9.09 -13.21 2.99
CA ASP A 100 10.37 -12.85 2.39
C ASP A 100 10.25 -11.62 1.48
N LEU A 101 9.18 -10.85 1.65
CA LEU A 101 8.89 -9.71 0.78
C LEU A 101 9.99 -8.68 0.78
N VAL A 102 10.38 -8.18 1.97
CA VAL A 102 11.39 -7.11 2.03
C VAL A 102 12.74 -7.60 1.53
N GLU A 103 13.06 -8.85 1.81
CA GLU A 103 14.30 -9.44 1.29
C GLU A 103 14.28 -9.45 -0.24
N THR A 104 13.15 -9.84 -0.83
CA THR A 104 12.96 -9.82 -2.29
C THR A 104 13.08 -8.39 -2.82
N PHE A 105 12.47 -7.42 -2.12
CA PHE A 105 12.54 -6.02 -2.55
C PHE A 105 13.98 -5.50 -2.55
N ARG A 106 14.79 -5.89 -1.56
CA ARG A 106 16.19 -5.48 -1.51
C ARG A 106 16.96 -5.98 -2.73
N GLU A 107 16.62 -7.15 -3.20
CA GLU A 107 17.25 -7.71 -4.40
C GLU A 107 16.81 -6.98 -5.66
N LEU A 108 15.51 -6.66 -5.74
CA LEU A 108 14.96 -6.01 -6.94
C LEU A 108 15.26 -4.52 -6.98
N TYR A 109 15.24 -3.87 -5.82
CA TYR A 109 15.38 -2.41 -5.71
C TYR A 109 16.38 -2.06 -4.61
N PRO A 110 17.67 -2.33 -4.82
CA PRO A 110 18.67 -2.06 -3.78
C PRO A 110 18.83 -0.58 -3.47
N GLU A 111 18.34 0.29 -4.35
CA GLU A 111 18.46 1.72 -4.13
C GLU A 111 17.43 2.29 -3.14
N LEU A 112 16.39 1.53 -2.80
CA LEU A 112 15.39 1.99 -1.84
C LEU A 112 15.92 1.86 -0.41
N ASN A 113 15.32 2.62 0.50
CA ASN A 113 15.67 2.54 1.91
C ASN A 113 14.70 1.62 2.61
N TYR A 114 15.23 0.75 3.46
CA TYR A 114 14.42 -0.26 4.15
C TYR A 114 14.60 -0.15 5.65
N GLY A 115 13.55 -0.43 6.39
CA GLY A 115 13.58 -0.52 7.85
C GLY A 115 13.52 -1.97 8.27
N GLY A 116 14.67 -2.55 8.58
CA GLY A 116 14.74 -3.95 8.98
C GLY A 116 14.16 -4.84 7.91
N ASN A 117 13.35 -5.80 8.34
CA ASN A 117 12.76 -6.79 7.46
C ASN A 117 11.27 -6.54 7.28
N ARG A 118 10.79 -5.33 7.50
CA ARG A 118 9.37 -5.07 7.52
C ARG A 118 8.91 -3.81 6.81
N SER A 119 9.80 -2.92 6.36
CA SER A 119 9.31 -1.68 5.78
C SER A 119 10.19 -1.11 4.69
N ILE A 120 9.56 -0.34 3.80
CA ILE A 120 10.23 0.59 2.89
C ILE A 120 10.05 1.97 3.51
N LEU A 121 11.16 2.70 3.65
CA LEU A 121 11.15 4.04 4.23
C LEU A 121 11.28 5.08 3.12
N LEU A 122 10.44 6.12 3.18
CA LEU A 122 10.38 7.14 2.14
C LEU A 122 10.45 8.51 2.77
N ASP A 123 11.31 9.38 2.22
CA ASP A 123 11.39 10.75 2.71
C ASP A 123 10.16 11.52 2.25
N ALA A 124 9.50 12.20 3.16
CA ALA A 124 8.28 12.95 2.83
C ALA A 124 8.54 14.13 1.91
N ALA A 125 9.79 14.59 1.81
CA ALA A 125 10.15 15.69 0.95
C ALA A 125 10.42 15.26 -0.50
N ASP A 126 10.64 13.96 -0.73
CA ASP A 126 11.00 13.47 -2.07
C ASP A 126 9.79 12.92 -2.81
N ALA A 127 9.89 12.88 -4.13
CA ALA A 127 8.87 12.24 -4.95
C ALA A 127 8.86 10.75 -4.65
N LEU A 128 7.68 10.14 -4.72
CA LEU A 128 7.56 8.70 -4.50
C LEU A 128 8.14 7.94 -5.69
N PRO A 129 8.91 6.87 -5.44
CA PRO A 129 9.37 6.00 -6.53
C PRO A 129 8.23 5.08 -6.96
N GLU A 130 7.29 5.63 -7.73
CA GLU A 130 6.00 4.98 -7.97
C GLU A 130 6.10 3.63 -8.66
N ALA A 131 6.96 3.50 -9.67
CA ALA A 131 7.06 2.23 -10.39
C ALA A 131 7.55 1.11 -9.48
N ALA A 132 8.58 1.39 -8.68
CA ALA A 132 9.12 0.41 -7.73
C ALA A 132 8.08 0.08 -6.66
N LEU A 133 7.39 1.09 -6.14
CA LEU A 133 6.38 0.86 -5.10
C LEU A 133 5.21 0.06 -5.62
N ARG A 134 4.75 0.33 -6.85
CA ARG A 134 3.67 -0.45 -7.44
C ARG A 134 4.05 -1.92 -7.56
N HIS A 135 5.28 -2.19 -7.97
CA HIS A 135 5.76 -3.56 -8.09
C HIS A 135 5.81 -4.25 -6.71
N CYS A 136 6.38 -3.56 -5.73
CA CYS A 136 6.47 -4.11 -4.38
C CYS A 136 5.09 -4.38 -3.79
N VAL A 137 4.15 -3.45 -3.96
CA VAL A 137 2.78 -3.62 -3.47
C VAL A 137 2.10 -4.77 -4.19
N ALA A 138 2.27 -4.88 -5.51
CA ALA A 138 1.68 -5.98 -6.27
C ALA A 138 2.19 -7.32 -5.77
N LEU A 139 3.49 -7.42 -5.48
CA LEU A 139 4.07 -8.65 -4.93
C LEU A 139 3.48 -8.98 -3.56
N ALA A 140 3.27 -7.96 -2.72
CA ALA A 140 2.67 -8.19 -1.41
C ALA A 140 1.23 -8.64 -1.54
N LEU A 141 0.45 -7.99 -2.39
CA LEU A 141 -0.98 -8.30 -2.54
C LEU A 141 -1.22 -9.63 -3.25
N THR A 142 -0.21 -10.21 -3.87
CA THR A 142 -0.30 -11.51 -4.51
C THR A 142 0.61 -12.56 -3.85
N TYR A 143 1.11 -12.26 -2.67
CA TYR A 143 2.12 -13.10 -2.01
C TYR A 143 1.66 -14.55 -1.85
N HIS A 144 0.45 -14.78 -1.35
CA HIS A 144 -0.05 -16.13 -1.15
C HIS A 144 -0.40 -16.80 -2.48
N LEU A 145 -0.90 -16.04 -3.43
CA LEU A 145 -1.21 -16.55 -4.74
C LEU A 145 0.05 -17.07 -5.44
N ASN A 146 1.14 -16.30 -5.36
CA ASN A 146 2.40 -16.69 -5.96
C ASN A 146 3.03 -17.88 -5.24
N LYS A 147 2.90 -17.93 -3.92
CA LYS A 147 3.39 -19.07 -3.16
C LYS A 147 2.65 -20.35 -3.54
N ARG A 148 1.35 -20.27 -3.69
CA ARG A 148 0.56 -21.44 -4.11
C ARG A 148 0.98 -21.92 -5.50
N LYS A 149 1.18 -20.98 -6.41
CA LYS A 149 1.63 -21.33 -7.77
C LYS A 149 3.01 -21.98 -7.76
N ASN A 150 3.94 -21.41 -7.00
CA ASN A 150 5.27 -21.96 -6.92
C ASN A 150 5.28 -23.34 -6.28
N ASN A 151 4.50 -23.53 -5.23
CA ASN A 151 4.40 -24.84 -4.60
C ASN A 151 3.85 -25.86 -5.54
N TYR A 152 2.86 -25.50 -6.33
CA TYR A 152 2.30 -26.39 -7.30
C TYR A 152 3.35 -26.78 -8.36
N LYS A 153 4.11 -25.80 -8.83
CA LYS A 153 5.13 -26.05 -9.85
C LYS A 153 6.28 -26.91 -9.35
N THR A 154 6.58 -26.82 -8.07
CA THR A 154 7.70 -27.59 -7.51
C THR A 154 7.27 -28.88 -6.86
N ALA A 155 5.99 -29.19 -6.85
CA ALA A 155 5.51 -30.43 -6.25
C ALA A 155 6.07 -31.64 -7.00
N PRO A 156 6.41 -32.70 -6.29
CA PRO A 156 6.90 -33.90 -6.97
C PRO A 156 5.81 -34.47 -7.84
N ARG A 157 6.18 -35.06 -8.90
CA ARG A 157 5.24 -35.64 -9.87
C ARG A 157 5.16 -37.12 -9.76
#